data_a8762250600afd027173c305cbb0ccac
#
_entry.id   a8762250600afd027173c305cbb0ccac
#
_cell.length_a   1.000
_cell.length_b   1.000
_cell.length_c   1.000
_cell.angle_alpha   90.00
_cell.angle_beta   90.00
_cell.angle_gamma   90.00
#
_symmetry.space_group_name_H-M   'P 1'
#
loop_
_entity.id
_entity.type
_entity.pdbx_description
1 polymer ?
#
loop_
_entity_poly.entity_id
_entity_poly.type
_entity_poly.pdbx_seq_one_letter_code
_entity_poly.pdbx_strand_id
1 'polypeptide(L)'
;MEIADKIKEYYIFEDIANQLSKKLKSEINLKTFDSLPDVEFAKSLSTYLTKNGNDLHFNVLYRPRQEKEKKVVTEKEILKEYDAINKQWNYGFEKVIRLNGNIGYIEYTGFPEGNQAAQQILDATMSFVSNTNTLIIDLRNNQGGDGKMVELFLSYFFDKKIKLNEVYSRYNNKTTKSYTAKKVNGKKYLDKPVYILVNNKTISAAEAFAYNLQQNKIATIIGEKTYGAANPVKAFLIGNKYQVFIPVSLEKNAITNSNWEHIGIDADIKINSEKALIKAQILALENLLKSNIKTELTENEIKENILKLKRQL
;
A
#
# COMPACT_ATOMS: atom_id res chain seq x y z
N MET A 1 -11.71 -25.76 12.25
CA MET A 1 -12.98 -25.90 11.50
C MET A 1 -13.47 -24.53 11.02
N GLU A 2 -13.66 -23.55 11.89
CA GLU A 2 -14.23 -22.24 11.55
C GLU A 2 -13.45 -21.48 10.45
N ILE A 3 -12.10 -21.50 10.46
CA ILE A 3 -11.27 -20.89 9.41
C ILE A 3 -11.57 -21.50 8.04
N ALA A 4 -11.65 -22.83 7.96
CA ALA A 4 -11.94 -23.54 6.72
C ALA A 4 -13.34 -23.19 6.16
N ASP A 5 -14.31 -22.99 7.06
CA ASP A 5 -15.67 -22.60 6.68
C ASP A 5 -15.71 -21.15 6.18
N LYS A 6 -15.00 -20.20 6.86
CA LYS A 6 -14.87 -18.82 6.40
C LYS A 6 -14.17 -18.70 5.05
N ILE A 7 -13.12 -19.50 4.81
CA ILE A 7 -12.44 -19.56 3.50
C ILE A 7 -13.42 -20.02 2.42
N LYS A 8 -14.14 -21.12 2.66
CA LYS A 8 -15.13 -21.66 1.71
C LYS A 8 -16.19 -20.63 1.36
N GLU A 9 -16.68 -19.88 2.35
CA GLU A 9 -17.76 -18.92 2.21
C GLU A 9 -17.31 -17.64 1.49
N TYR A 10 -16.12 -17.13 1.80
CA TYR A 10 -15.75 -15.75 1.46
C TYR A 10 -14.53 -15.58 0.55
N TYR A 11 -13.64 -16.58 0.42
CA TYR A 11 -12.47 -16.41 -0.46
C TYR A 11 -12.92 -16.15 -1.89
N ILE A 12 -12.30 -15.16 -2.53
CA ILE A 12 -12.74 -14.60 -3.81
C ILE A 12 -12.83 -15.64 -4.95
N PHE A 13 -11.94 -16.64 -4.96
CA PHE A 13 -11.93 -17.71 -5.96
C PHE A 13 -12.64 -18.95 -5.43
N GLU A 14 -13.90 -19.15 -5.82
CA GLU A 14 -14.78 -20.17 -5.25
C GLU A 14 -14.27 -21.61 -5.39
N ASP A 15 -13.72 -21.95 -6.56
CA ASP A 15 -13.18 -23.28 -6.80
C ASP A 15 -11.97 -23.58 -5.89
N ILE A 16 -11.08 -22.60 -5.75
CA ILE A 16 -9.95 -22.71 -4.83
C ILE A 16 -10.42 -22.71 -3.38
N ALA A 17 -11.43 -21.92 -3.03
CA ALA A 17 -12.02 -21.88 -1.70
C ALA A 17 -12.54 -23.27 -1.26
N ASN A 18 -13.25 -23.96 -2.14
CA ASN A 18 -13.77 -25.31 -1.89
C ASN A 18 -12.65 -26.32 -1.70
N GLN A 19 -11.62 -26.28 -2.56
CA GLN A 19 -10.47 -27.18 -2.46
C GLN A 19 -9.64 -26.90 -1.20
N LEU A 20 -9.34 -25.63 -0.92
CA LEU A 20 -8.55 -25.22 0.24
C LEU A 20 -9.23 -25.57 1.55
N SER A 21 -10.56 -25.33 1.65
CA SER A 21 -11.36 -25.71 2.82
C SER A 21 -11.32 -27.20 3.06
N LYS A 22 -11.49 -28.02 2.00
CA LYS A 22 -11.44 -29.49 2.10
C LYS A 22 -10.06 -29.98 2.55
N LYS A 23 -8.98 -29.45 1.95
CA LYS A 23 -7.61 -29.78 2.34
C LYS A 23 -7.33 -29.40 3.79
N LEU A 24 -7.71 -28.18 4.22
CA LEU A 24 -7.49 -27.73 5.60
C LEU A 24 -8.22 -28.59 6.61
N LYS A 25 -9.46 -29.03 6.32
CA LYS A 25 -10.21 -29.95 7.17
C LYS A 25 -9.51 -31.33 7.26
N SER A 26 -8.90 -31.80 6.17
CA SER A 26 -8.12 -33.03 6.19
C SER A 26 -6.88 -32.92 7.08
N GLU A 27 -6.13 -31.81 6.99
CA GLU A 27 -4.96 -31.55 7.83
C GLU A 27 -5.31 -31.48 9.33
N ILE A 28 -6.46 -30.89 9.67
CA ILE A 28 -6.97 -30.87 11.04
C ILE A 28 -7.23 -32.31 11.54
N ASN A 29 -7.83 -33.16 10.70
CA ASN A 29 -8.09 -34.57 11.07
C ASN A 29 -6.78 -35.36 11.26
N LEU A 30 -5.72 -35.02 10.55
CA LEU A 30 -4.37 -35.59 10.69
C LEU A 30 -3.57 -34.97 11.86
N LYS A 31 -4.17 -34.04 12.59
CA LYS A 31 -3.54 -33.34 13.73
C LYS A 31 -2.25 -32.62 13.39
N THR A 32 -2.10 -32.20 12.14
CA THR A 32 -0.87 -31.54 11.63
C THR A 32 -0.45 -30.31 12.45
N PHE A 33 -1.40 -29.64 13.08
CA PHE A 33 -1.16 -28.39 13.84
C PHE A 33 -1.30 -28.53 15.36
N ASP A 34 -1.70 -29.69 15.89
CA ASP A 34 -2.15 -29.87 17.29
C ASP A 34 -1.05 -29.59 18.33
N SER A 35 0.23 -29.77 17.98
CA SER A 35 1.36 -29.62 18.91
C SER A 35 2.01 -28.25 18.88
N LEU A 36 1.53 -27.32 18.03
CA LEU A 36 2.15 -26.02 17.84
C LEU A 36 1.68 -24.99 18.88
N PRO A 37 2.58 -24.22 19.49
CA PRO A 37 2.22 -23.03 20.25
C PRO A 37 1.42 -22.05 19.40
N ASP A 38 0.53 -21.26 20.02
CA ASP A 38 -0.43 -20.39 19.32
C ASP A 38 0.22 -19.47 18.24
N VAL A 39 1.41 -18.90 18.53
CA VAL A 39 2.13 -18.01 17.57
C VAL A 39 2.68 -18.82 16.39
N GLU A 40 3.25 -19.99 16.65
CA GLU A 40 3.79 -20.88 15.62
C GLU A 40 2.68 -21.51 14.78
N PHE A 41 1.56 -21.85 15.39
CA PHE A 41 0.34 -22.26 14.71
C PHE A 41 -0.10 -21.18 13.71
N ALA A 42 -0.21 -19.91 14.15
CA ALA A 42 -0.63 -18.82 13.29
C ALA A 42 0.31 -18.63 12.08
N LYS A 43 1.64 -18.69 12.29
CA LYS A 43 2.65 -18.60 11.21
C LYS A 43 2.55 -19.78 10.25
N SER A 44 2.48 -21.00 10.78
CA SER A 44 2.39 -22.22 9.97
C SER A 44 1.12 -22.24 9.13
N LEU A 45 -0.01 -21.85 9.73
CA LEU A 45 -1.28 -21.77 9.02
C LEU A 45 -1.27 -20.66 7.97
N SER A 46 -0.66 -19.49 8.22
CA SER A 46 -0.48 -18.45 7.21
C SER A 46 0.28 -18.98 5.99
N THR A 47 1.42 -19.63 6.23
CA THR A 47 2.23 -20.25 5.17
C THR A 47 1.45 -21.30 4.39
N TYR A 48 0.70 -22.14 5.10
CA TYR A 48 -0.14 -23.17 4.48
C TYR A 48 -1.21 -22.55 3.58
N LEU A 49 -1.92 -21.53 4.08
CA LEU A 49 -3.00 -20.85 3.35
C LEU A 49 -2.48 -20.10 2.12
N THR A 50 -1.38 -19.35 2.26
CA THR A 50 -0.75 -18.63 1.15
C THR A 50 -0.32 -19.59 0.05
N LYS A 51 0.34 -20.71 0.41
CA LYS A 51 0.82 -21.71 -0.55
C LYS A 51 -0.32 -22.43 -1.27
N ASN A 52 -1.34 -22.91 -0.52
CA ASN A 52 -2.41 -23.73 -1.08
C ASN A 52 -3.58 -22.92 -1.65
N GLY A 53 -3.76 -21.69 -1.17
CA GLY A 53 -4.76 -20.75 -1.67
C GLY A 53 -4.28 -19.94 -2.86
N ASN A 54 -2.97 -19.94 -3.12
CA ASN A 54 -2.33 -19.15 -4.17
C ASN A 54 -2.76 -17.67 -4.09
N ASP A 55 -2.60 -17.07 -2.89
CA ASP A 55 -2.89 -15.66 -2.65
C ASP A 55 -2.00 -15.15 -1.50
N LEU A 56 -1.26 -14.08 -1.78
CA LEU A 56 -0.24 -13.55 -0.88
C LEU A 56 -0.84 -12.78 0.32
N HIS A 57 -2.12 -12.46 0.28
CA HIS A 57 -2.81 -11.77 1.35
C HIS A 57 -3.37 -12.68 2.46
N PHE A 58 -3.38 -14.02 2.28
CA PHE A 58 -3.73 -14.89 3.39
C PHE A 58 -2.79 -14.71 4.57
N ASN A 59 -3.34 -14.38 5.71
CA ASN A 59 -2.56 -14.21 6.92
C ASN A 59 -3.37 -14.60 8.17
N VAL A 60 -2.71 -15.16 9.16
CA VAL A 60 -3.28 -15.51 10.46
C VAL A 60 -2.41 -14.87 11.54
N LEU A 61 -3.03 -14.08 12.40
CA LEU A 61 -2.36 -13.44 13.52
C LEU A 61 -2.88 -14.02 14.83
N TYR A 62 -1.97 -14.36 15.74
CA TYR A 62 -2.31 -14.62 17.11
C TYR A 62 -2.48 -13.29 17.87
N ARG A 63 -3.71 -13.01 18.28
CA ARG A 63 -4.09 -11.82 19.04
C ARG A 63 -5.04 -12.21 20.17
N PRO A 64 -4.50 -12.78 21.27
CA PRO A 64 -5.33 -13.17 22.40
C PRO A 64 -5.99 -11.95 23.02
N ARG A 65 -7.31 -12.02 23.17
CA ARG A 65 -8.05 -11.03 23.96
C ARG A 65 -8.03 -11.44 25.44
N GLN A 66 -7.85 -10.46 26.31
CA GLN A 66 -7.92 -10.71 27.74
C GLN A 66 -9.36 -11.08 28.12
N GLU A 67 -9.55 -12.12 28.94
CA GLU A 67 -10.89 -12.59 29.39
C GLU A 67 -11.71 -11.52 30.12
N LYS A 68 -11.10 -10.45 30.61
CA LYS A 68 -11.78 -9.30 31.21
C LYS A 68 -12.62 -8.48 30.22
N GLU A 69 -12.42 -8.65 28.93
CA GLU A 69 -13.20 -8.01 27.88
C GLU A 69 -14.42 -8.83 27.45
N LYS A 70 -15.25 -9.26 28.41
CA LYS A 70 -16.60 -9.80 28.12
C LYS A 70 -17.57 -8.75 27.56
N LYS A 71 -17.14 -7.50 27.41
CA LYS A 71 -17.85 -6.52 26.60
C LYS A 71 -17.63 -6.85 25.12
N VAL A 72 -18.72 -7.04 24.41
CA VAL A 72 -18.71 -7.00 22.94
C VAL A 72 -18.12 -5.64 22.58
N VAL A 73 -16.83 -5.62 22.19
CA VAL A 73 -16.18 -4.39 21.73
C VAL A 73 -16.93 -3.97 20.50
N THR A 74 -17.54 -2.82 20.55
CA THR A 74 -18.32 -2.29 19.43
C THR A 74 -17.35 -1.90 18.29
N GLU A 75 -17.81 -1.98 17.05
CA GLU A 75 -17.04 -1.51 15.89
C GLU A 75 -16.51 -0.07 16.09
N LYS A 76 -17.30 0.77 16.75
CA LYS A 76 -16.92 2.16 17.11
C LYS A 76 -15.74 2.22 18.08
N GLU A 77 -15.64 1.32 19.04
CA GLU A 77 -14.51 1.27 19.99
C GLU A 77 -13.24 0.78 19.29
N ILE A 78 -13.37 -0.19 18.41
CA ILE A 78 -12.26 -0.68 17.57
C ILE A 78 -11.73 0.45 16.68
N LEU A 79 -12.60 1.17 15.99
CA LEU A 79 -12.22 2.30 15.14
C LEU A 79 -11.55 3.42 15.94
N LYS A 80 -12.02 3.69 17.16
CA LYS A 80 -11.40 4.68 18.05
C LYS A 80 -9.98 4.28 18.49
N GLU A 81 -9.78 3.01 18.76
CA GLU A 81 -8.44 2.47 19.11
C GLU A 81 -7.48 2.56 17.93
N TYR A 82 -7.92 2.16 16.73
CA TYR A 82 -7.14 2.32 15.50
C TYR A 82 -6.81 3.77 15.20
N ASP A 83 -7.75 4.71 15.40
CA ASP A 83 -7.48 6.13 15.20
C ASP A 83 -6.44 6.67 16.19
N ALA A 84 -6.45 6.21 17.44
CA ALA A 84 -5.45 6.58 18.45
C ALA A 84 -4.05 6.08 18.06
N ILE A 85 -3.94 4.86 17.52
CA ILE A 85 -2.69 4.31 16.99
C ILE A 85 -2.23 5.10 15.76
N ASN A 86 -3.14 5.36 14.83
CA ASN A 86 -2.83 6.12 13.61
C ASN A 86 -2.34 7.53 13.92
N LYS A 87 -2.88 8.18 14.97
CA LYS A 87 -2.41 9.50 15.44
C LYS A 87 -0.96 9.45 15.92
N GLN A 88 -0.57 8.45 16.70
CA GLN A 88 0.81 8.28 17.17
C GLN A 88 1.76 8.02 16.00
N TRP A 89 1.29 7.36 14.97
CA TRP A 89 2.04 7.07 13.75
C TRP A 89 1.96 8.19 12.71
N ASN A 90 1.39 9.34 13.07
CA ASN A 90 1.17 10.48 12.18
C ASN A 90 0.53 10.07 10.84
N TYR A 91 -0.43 9.13 10.90
CA TYR A 91 -1.14 8.60 9.73
C TYR A 91 -0.23 8.10 8.60
N GLY A 92 0.92 7.51 8.94
CA GLY A 92 1.87 6.93 7.99
C GLY A 92 2.88 7.91 7.39
N PHE A 93 2.77 9.21 7.66
CA PHE A 93 3.73 10.22 7.19
C PHE A 93 4.93 10.31 8.14
N GLU A 94 5.99 9.57 7.82
CA GLU A 94 7.21 9.50 8.63
C GLU A 94 8.10 10.72 8.44
N LYS A 95 8.22 11.20 7.20
CA LYS A 95 9.06 12.34 6.87
C LYS A 95 8.50 13.15 5.70
N VAL A 96 8.51 14.47 5.84
CA VAL A 96 8.17 15.41 4.76
C VAL A 96 9.20 16.52 4.78
N ILE A 97 10.06 16.57 3.75
CA ILE A 97 11.17 17.54 3.68
C ILE A 97 11.36 18.09 2.27
N ARG A 98 12.07 19.19 2.16
CA ARG A 98 12.59 19.75 0.91
C ARG A 98 14.09 19.45 0.81
N LEU A 99 14.50 18.71 -0.20
CA LEU A 99 15.89 18.42 -0.53
C LEU A 99 16.46 19.49 -1.46
N ASN A 100 17.79 19.47 -1.65
CA ASN A 100 18.50 20.37 -2.56
C ASN A 100 17.92 20.31 -3.97
N GLY A 101 17.87 21.45 -4.67
CA GLY A 101 17.25 21.57 -5.99
C GLY A 101 15.71 21.67 -5.93
N ASN A 102 15.17 22.08 -4.77
CA ASN A 102 13.75 22.22 -4.53
C ASN A 102 12.95 20.93 -4.83
N ILE A 103 13.49 19.79 -4.37
CA ILE A 103 12.87 18.48 -4.49
C ILE A 103 12.05 18.19 -3.23
N GLY A 104 10.75 17.93 -3.36
CA GLY A 104 9.92 17.42 -2.28
C GLY A 104 10.22 15.94 -2.04
N TYR A 105 10.31 15.53 -0.77
CA TYR A 105 10.44 14.14 -0.37
C TYR A 105 9.41 13.81 0.70
N ILE A 106 8.66 12.75 0.46
CA ILE A 106 7.68 12.20 1.39
C ILE A 106 8.05 10.74 1.66
N GLU A 107 8.36 10.39 2.90
CA GLU A 107 8.43 8.99 3.35
C GLU A 107 7.09 8.62 3.95
N TYR A 108 6.43 7.64 3.32
CA TYR A 108 5.08 7.24 3.64
C TYR A 108 5.02 5.72 3.88
N THR A 109 4.74 5.31 5.10
CA THR A 109 4.95 3.93 5.56
C THR A 109 3.69 3.09 5.66
N GLY A 110 2.51 3.67 5.39
CA GLY A 110 1.25 2.93 5.31
C GLY A 110 0.06 3.82 5.02
N PHE A 111 -1.02 3.22 4.57
CA PHE A 111 -2.29 3.85 4.24
C PHE A 111 -3.30 3.60 5.37
N PRO A 112 -3.44 4.50 6.37
CA PRO A 112 -4.45 4.35 7.42
C PRO A 112 -5.85 4.50 6.86
N GLU A 113 -6.88 4.29 7.68
CA GLU A 113 -8.26 4.60 7.30
C GLU A 113 -8.37 6.05 6.80
N GLY A 114 -8.97 6.21 5.62
CA GLY A 114 -9.16 7.51 4.96
C GLY A 114 -10.21 8.39 5.64
N ASN A 115 -10.05 8.64 6.94
CA ASN A 115 -10.91 9.50 7.74
C ASN A 115 -10.50 10.99 7.64
N GLN A 116 -11.27 11.87 8.28
CA GLN A 116 -11.03 13.32 8.23
C GLN A 116 -9.65 13.72 8.78
N ALA A 117 -9.16 13.06 9.83
CA ALA A 117 -7.88 13.39 10.44
C ALA A 117 -6.71 12.97 9.53
N ALA A 118 -6.78 11.78 8.94
CA ALA A 118 -5.81 11.33 7.94
C ALA A 118 -5.78 12.27 6.73
N GLN A 119 -6.96 12.72 6.26
CA GLN A 119 -7.06 13.68 5.17
C GLN A 119 -6.41 15.02 5.53
N GLN A 120 -6.59 15.53 6.74
CA GLN A 120 -5.97 16.79 7.18
C GLN A 120 -4.43 16.71 7.14
N ILE A 121 -3.84 15.60 7.56
CA ILE A 121 -2.38 15.41 7.50
C ILE A 121 -1.91 15.29 6.05
N LEU A 122 -2.65 14.57 5.19
CA LEU A 122 -2.37 14.51 3.77
C LEU A 122 -2.42 15.91 3.12
N ASP A 123 -3.47 16.70 3.41
CA ASP A 123 -3.65 18.04 2.87
C ASP A 123 -2.47 18.96 3.27
N ALA A 124 -2.04 18.90 4.53
CA ALA A 124 -0.88 19.64 5.03
C ALA A 124 0.43 19.19 4.34
N THR A 125 0.61 17.88 4.19
CA THR A 125 1.77 17.30 3.49
C THR A 125 1.84 17.75 2.04
N MET A 126 0.74 17.66 1.31
CA MET A 126 0.67 18.08 -0.08
C MET A 126 0.81 19.60 -0.24
N SER A 127 0.32 20.38 0.73
CA SER A 127 0.55 21.83 0.78
C SER A 127 2.03 22.17 0.94
N PHE A 128 2.74 21.46 1.83
CA PHE A 128 4.18 21.65 2.06
C PHE A 128 4.99 21.42 0.76
N VAL A 129 4.69 20.36 0.01
CA VAL A 129 5.44 20.02 -1.23
C VAL A 129 4.90 20.74 -2.47
N SER A 130 3.81 21.48 -2.38
CA SER A 130 3.10 22.05 -3.55
C SER A 130 3.95 22.94 -4.45
N ASN A 131 4.98 23.61 -3.91
CA ASN A 131 5.86 24.50 -4.63
C ASN A 131 7.22 23.86 -5.01
N THR A 132 7.41 22.57 -4.76
CA THR A 132 8.63 21.87 -5.19
C THR A 132 8.59 21.61 -6.70
N ASN A 133 9.78 21.48 -7.31
CA ASN A 133 9.92 21.27 -8.75
C ASN A 133 9.73 19.78 -9.14
N THR A 134 10.03 18.91 -8.21
CA THR A 134 9.93 17.46 -8.35
C THR A 134 9.46 16.87 -7.01
N LEU A 135 8.70 15.79 -7.03
CA LEU A 135 8.30 15.07 -5.84
C LEU A 135 8.83 13.63 -5.86
N ILE A 136 9.42 13.23 -4.76
CA ILE A 136 9.81 11.84 -4.50
C ILE A 136 8.92 11.32 -3.39
N ILE A 137 8.21 10.21 -3.63
CA ILE A 137 7.39 9.50 -2.64
C ILE A 137 8.05 8.16 -2.36
N ASP A 138 8.47 7.95 -1.13
CA ASP A 138 9.14 6.74 -0.70
C ASP A 138 8.16 5.75 -0.07
N LEU A 139 7.91 4.66 -0.78
CA LEU A 139 7.03 3.57 -0.36
C LEU A 139 7.80 2.29 -0.04
N ARG A 140 9.13 2.32 0.07
CA ARG A 140 9.97 1.11 0.27
C ARG A 140 9.67 0.34 1.54
N ASN A 141 9.07 0.97 2.54
CA ASN A 141 8.64 0.33 3.79
C ASN A 141 7.12 0.38 3.99
N ASN A 142 6.34 0.63 2.94
CA ASN A 142 4.90 0.78 3.01
C ASN A 142 4.19 -0.57 2.82
N GLN A 143 3.54 -1.04 3.86
CA GLN A 143 2.82 -2.32 3.88
C GLN A 143 1.35 -2.22 3.47
N GLY A 144 0.96 -1.13 2.81
CA GLY A 144 -0.40 -0.97 2.32
C GLY A 144 -1.36 -0.39 3.36
N GLY A 145 -2.63 -0.81 3.29
CA GLY A 145 -3.69 -0.35 4.18
C GLY A 145 -5.01 -0.07 3.45
N ASP A 146 -5.61 1.09 3.73
CA ASP A 146 -6.97 1.43 3.30
C ASP A 146 -7.04 2.04 1.88
N GLY A 147 -7.91 1.49 1.05
CA GLY A 147 -8.12 1.95 -0.33
C GLY A 147 -8.70 3.36 -0.43
N LYS A 148 -9.44 3.83 0.59
CA LYS A 148 -9.97 5.19 0.59
C LYS A 148 -8.86 6.23 0.73
N MET A 149 -7.85 5.94 1.55
CA MET A 149 -6.66 6.79 1.66
C MET A 149 -5.86 6.82 0.35
N VAL A 150 -5.80 5.69 -0.39
CA VAL A 150 -5.23 5.66 -1.74
C VAL A 150 -5.98 6.60 -2.69
N GLU A 151 -7.32 6.54 -2.71
CA GLU A 151 -8.15 7.45 -3.53
C GLU A 151 -7.91 8.93 -3.20
N LEU A 152 -7.85 9.27 -1.91
CA LEU A 152 -7.59 10.63 -1.43
C LEU A 152 -6.22 11.13 -1.90
N PHE A 153 -5.17 10.33 -1.70
CA PHE A 153 -3.81 10.73 -2.07
C PHE A 153 -3.64 10.83 -3.59
N LEU A 154 -4.16 9.85 -4.35
CA LEU A 154 -4.16 9.90 -5.82
C LEU A 154 -4.86 11.15 -6.37
N SER A 155 -5.87 11.67 -5.66
CA SER A 155 -6.64 12.84 -6.10
C SER A 155 -5.82 14.11 -6.28
N TYR A 156 -4.63 14.17 -5.68
CA TYR A 156 -3.71 15.29 -5.83
C TYR A 156 -2.95 15.31 -7.18
N PHE A 157 -2.93 14.18 -7.90
CA PHE A 157 -2.13 14.01 -9.11
C PHE A 157 -2.95 14.06 -10.41
N PHE A 158 -4.27 14.26 -10.32
CA PHE A 158 -5.15 14.31 -11.48
C PHE A 158 -5.94 15.61 -11.53
N ASP A 159 -5.96 16.26 -12.69
CA ASP A 159 -6.70 17.51 -12.93
C ASP A 159 -8.22 17.33 -12.83
N LYS A 160 -8.71 16.14 -13.20
CA LYS A 160 -10.13 15.77 -13.25
C LYS A 160 -10.38 14.47 -12.47
N LYS A 161 -11.66 14.20 -12.23
CA LYS A 161 -12.10 12.90 -11.68
C LYS A 161 -11.88 11.80 -12.72
N ILE A 162 -11.09 10.78 -12.35
CA ILE A 162 -10.88 9.58 -13.17
C ILE A 162 -11.33 8.32 -12.42
N LYS A 163 -11.70 7.27 -13.15
CA LYS A 163 -11.88 5.93 -12.60
C LYS A 163 -10.48 5.33 -12.32
N LEU A 164 -10.28 4.82 -11.12
CA LEU A 164 -9.04 4.17 -10.71
C LEU A 164 -9.12 2.67 -10.88
N ASN A 165 -10.04 2.05 -10.15
CA ASN A 165 -10.17 0.61 -10.10
C ASN A 165 -11.64 0.19 -10.07
N GLU A 166 -11.88 -1.08 -10.36
CA GLU A 166 -13.13 -1.77 -10.11
C GLU A 166 -12.87 -2.94 -9.17
N VAL A 167 -13.67 -3.08 -8.13
CA VAL A 167 -13.50 -4.09 -7.09
C VAL A 167 -14.78 -4.91 -6.97
N TYR A 168 -14.71 -6.17 -7.32
CA TYR A 168 -15.77 -7.13 -7.02
C TYR A 168 -15.49 -7.78 -5.67
N SER A 169 -16.46 -7.82 -4.79
CA SER A 169 -16.38 -8.49 -3.49
C SER A 169 -17.37 -9.64 -3.42
N ARG A 170 -16.85 -10.85 -3.21
CA ARG A 170 -17.67 -12.05 -2.97
C ARG A 170 -18.35 -11.97 -1.60
N TYR A 171 -17.73 -11.32 -0.62
CA TYR A 171 -18.25 -11.19 0.75
C TYR A 171 -19.66 -10.58 0.80
N ASN A 172 -19.94 -9.59 -0.04
CA ASN A 172 -21.25 -8.92 -0.11
C ASN A 172 -21.90 -8.98 -1.50
N ASN A 173 -21.30 -9.76 -2.42
CA ASN A 173 -21.73 -9.92 -3.81
C ASN A 173 -21.93 -8.56 -4.51
N LYS A 174 -20.96 -7.67 -4.38
CA LYS A 174 -21.07 -6.29 -4.89
C LYS A 174 -19.83 -5.88 -5.67
N THR A 175 -20.06 -5.22 -6.80
CA THR A 175 -19.02 -4.51 -7.54
C THR A 175 -19.06 -3.03 -7.21
N THR A 176 -17.91 -2.48 -6.82
CA THR A 176 -17.73 -1.04 -6.57
C THR A 176 -16.68 -0.47 -7.50
N LYS A 177 -16.74 0.84 -7.76
CA LYS A 177 -15.77 1.55 -8.59
C LYS A 177 -15.16 2.66 -7.76
N SER A 178 -13.84 2.73 -7.77
CA SER A 178 -13.10 3.80 -7.11
C SER A 178 -12.74 4.92 -8.09
N TYR A 179 -12.68 6.13 -7.57
CA TYR A 179 -12.42 7.34 -8.37
C TYR A 179 -11.57 8.32 -7.57
N THR A 180 -10.79 9.13 -8.29
CA THR A 180 -10.20 10.34 -7.69
C THR A 180 -11.30 11.35 -7.36
N ALA A 181 -11.08 12.18 -6.35
CA ALA A 181 -11.91 13.33 -6.06
C ALA A 181 -11.68 14.43 -7.11
N LYS A 182 -12.76 15.12 -7.52
CA LYS A 182 -12.65 16.27 -8.44
C LYS A 182 -11.90 17.45 -7.79
N LYS A 183 -12.07 17.63 -6.48
CA LYS A 183 -11.46 18.72 -5.69
C LYS A 183 -10.70 18.11 -4.52
N VAL A 184 -9.62 18.75 -4.13
CA VAL A 184 -8.82 18.48 -2.94
C VAL A 184 -8.69 19.78 -2.14
N ASN A 185 -8.31 19.68 -0.88
CA ASN A 185 -8.02 20.86 -0.07
C ASN A 185 -6.58 21.32 -0.37
N GLY A 186 -6.44 22.39 -1.12
CA GLY A 186 -5.15 22.93 -1.52
C GLY A 186 -4.83 22.73 -3.01
N LYS A 187 -3.55 22.80 -3.34
CA LYS A 187 -3.07 22.69 -4.71
C LYS A 187 -2.80 21.24 -5.10
N LYS A 188 -3.30 20.83 -6.26
CA LYS A 188 -2.89 19.58 -6.89
C LYS A 188 -1.44 19.66 -7.37
N TYR A 189 -0.78 18.52 -7.41
CA TYR A 189 0.60 18.38 -7.89
C TYR A 189 0.57 17.90 -9.35
N LEU A 190 0.40 18.84 -10.28
CA LEU A 190 0.22 18.57 -11.71
C LEU A 190 1.45 19.04 -12.51
N ASP A 191 1.67 18.39 -13.67
CA ASP A 191 2.66 18.79 -14.68
C ASP A 191 4.10 18.90 -14.15
N LYS A 192 4.41 18.14 -13.10
CA LYS A 192 5.73 18.07 -12.48
C LYS A 192 6.18 16.62 -12.36
N PRO A 193 7.50 16.34 -12.43
CA PRO A 193 8.00 14.99 -12.26
C PRO A 193 7.66 14.42 -10.88
N VAL A 194 7.19 13.19 -10.87
CA VAL A 194 6.94 12.38 -9.66
C VAL A 194 7.73 11.10 -9.77
N TYR A 195 8.52 10.80 -8.76
CA TYR A 195 9.23 9.54 -8.60
C TYR A 195 8.68 8.78 -7.41
N ILE A 196 8.45 7.47 -7.56
CA ILE A 196 8.02 6.61 -6.46
C ILE A 196 9.08 5.56 -6.22
N LEU A 197 9.57 5.49 -4.98
CA LEU A 197 10.56 4.51 -4.58
C LEU A 197 9.86 3.28 -4.03
N VAL A 198 10.20 2.11 -4.55
CA VAL A 198 9.57 0.83 -4.19
C VAL A 198 10.60 -0.26 -3.96
N ASN A 199 10.21 -1.30 -3.22
CA ASN A 199 10.94 -2.55 -3.09
C ASN A 199 9.97 -3.72 -2.77
N ASN A 200 10.52 -4.88 -2.47
CA ASN A 200 9.74 -6.08 -2.14
C ASN A 200 8.93 -6.01 -0.82
N LYS A 201 9.04 -4.92 -0.06
CA LYS A 201 8.20 -4.63 1.12
C LYS A 201 7.07 -3.66 0.80
N THR A 202 7.01 -3.13 -0.42
CA THR A 202 5.89 -2.32 -0.92
C THR A 202 4.75 -3.26 -1.26
N ILE A 203 3.62 -3.19 -0.52
CA ILE A 203 2.56 -4.21 -0.57
C ILE A 203 1.17 -3.56 -0.70
N SER A 204 0.24 -4.22 -1.39
CA SER A 204 -1.21 -3.97 -1.32
C SER A 204 -1.58 -2.53 -1.72
N ALA A 205 -2.18 -1.73 -0.83
CA ALA A 205 -2.57 -0.34 -1.10
C ALA A 205 -1.40 0.54 -1.57
N ALA A 206 -0.16 0.25 -1.13
CA ALA A 206 1.03 0.92 -1.63
C ALA A 206 1.30 0.57 -3.11
N GLU A 207 1.08 -0.68 -3.48
CA GLU A 207 1.14 -1.11 -4.87
C GLU A 207 0.01 -0.47 -5.68
N ALA A 208 -1.23 -0.45 -5.16
CA ALA A 208 -2.35 0.22 -5.82
C ALA A 208 -2.06 1.69 -6.13
N PHE A 209 -1.46 2.42 -5.19
CA PHE A 209 -1.05 3.81 -5.37
C PHE A 209 0.01 3.94 -6.47
N ALA A 210 1.11 3.18 -6.37
CA ALA A 210 2.21 3.22 -7.35
C ALA A 210 1.72 2.79 -8.74
N TYR A 211 0.94 1.70 -8.84
CA TYR A 211 0.41 1.18 -10.09
C TYR A 211 -0.49 2.17 -10.81
N ASN A 212 -1.42 2.82 -10.09
CA ASN A 212 -2.29 3.83 -10.70
C ASN A 212 -1.50 5.00 -11.26
N LEU A 213 -0.48 5.52 -10.58
CA LEU A 213 0.34 6.62 -11.09
C LEU A 213 1.24 6.19 -12.25
N GLN A 214 1.79 4.97 -12.22
CA GLN A 214 2.59 4.41 -13.31
C GLN A 214 1.74 4.21 -14.57
N GLN A 215 0.59 3.53 -14.47
CA GLN A 215 -0.27 3.23 -15.62
C GLN A 215 -0.86 4.49 -16.26
N ASN A 216 -1.08 5.54 -15.46
CA ASN A 216 -1.49 6.86 -15.96
C ASN A 216 -0.30 7.72 -16.44
N LYS A 217 0.93 7.21 -16.41
CA LYS A 217 2.16 7.91 -16.85
C LYS A 217 2.44 9.22 -16.08
N ILE A 218 2.01 9.26 -14.82
CA ILE A 218 2.21 10.43 -13.93
C ILE A 218 3.50 10.29 -13.15
N ALA A 219 3.84 9.06 -12.70
CA ALA A 219 5.05 8.82 -11.94
C ALA A 219 5.96 7.80 -12.62
N THR A 220 7.26 7.94 -12.37
CA THR A 220 8.30 6.95 -12.70
C THR A 220 8.61 6.14 -11.45
N ILE A 221 8.52 4.83 -11.53
CA ILE A 221 8.80 3.91 -10.43
C ILE A 221 10.29 3.56 -10.42
N ILE A 222 10.94 3.70 -9.26
CA ILE A 222 12.39 3.47 -9.10
C ILE A 222 12.63 2.49 -7.95
N GLY A 223 13.43 1.46 -8.18
CA GLY A 223 13.81 0.49 -7.15
C GLY A 223 13.74 -0.94 -7.61
N GLU A 224 13.21 -1.79 -6.76
CA GLU A 224 13.05 -3.22 -6.99
C GLU A 224 11.58 -3.56 -7.25
N LYS A 225 11.31 -4.78 -7.73
CA LYS A 225 9.96 -5.30 -7.89
C LYS A 225 9.23 -5.33 -6.56
N THR A 226 7.94 -4.94 -6.55
CA THR A 226 7.09 -4.96 -5.36
C THR A 226 6.62 -6.38 -5.00
N TYR A 227 5.90 -6.52 -3.89
CA TYR A 227 5.53 -7.82 -3.32
C TYR A 227 4.58 -8.63 -4.21
N GLY A 228 3.56 -7.99 -4.78
CA GLY A 228 2.60 -8.65 -5.66
C GLY A 228 1.32 -9.12 -4.97
N ALA A 229 0.81 -8.38 -4.02
CA ALA A 229 -0.45 -8.69 -3.35
C ALA A 229 -1.52 -7.65 -3.70
N ALA A 230 -2.56 -8.07 -4.46
CA ALA A 230 -3.55 -7.16 -5.03
C ALA A 230 -4.98 -7.37 -4.51
N ASN A 231 -5.32 -8.58 -4.04
CA ASN A 231 -6.70 -8.91 -3.71
C ASN A 231 -7.12 -8.36 -2.33
N PRO A 232 -8.10 -7.43 -2.23
CA PRO A 232 -8.49 -6.86 -0.96
C PRO A 232 -9.03 -7.90 0.03
N VAL A 233 -8.60 -7.78 1.29
CA VAL A 233 -8.90 -8.72 2.37
C VAL A 233 -10.00 -8.23 3.29
N LYS A 234 -10.62 -9.21 3.98
CA LYS A 234 -11.41 -8.97 5.18
C LYS A 234 -10.80 -9.75 6.35
N ALA A 235 -10.73 -9.09 7.50
CA ALA A 235 -10.30 -9.72 8.73
C ALA A 235 -11.49 -10.40 9.44
N PHE A 236 -11.30 -11.63 9.83
CA PHE A 236 -12.26 -12.42 10.62
C PHE A 236 -11.64 -12.79 11.96
N LEU A 237 -12.40 -12.57 13.02
CA LEU A 237 -12.01 -13.02 14.34
C LEU A 237 -12.44 -14.49 14.51
N ILE A 238 -11.51 -15.33 14.91
CA ILE A 238 -11.72 -16.77 15.11
C ILE A 238 -11.49 -17.09 16.59
N GLY A 239 -12.58 -17.45 17.26
CA GLY A 239 -12.58 -17.57 18.72
C GLY A 239 -12.10 -16.24 19.35
N ASN A 240 -11.36 -16.34 20.47
CA ASN A 240 -10.82 -15.18 21.19
C ASN A 240 -9.32 -14.96 20.94
N LYS A 241 -8.72 -15.69 20.01
CA LYS A 241 -7.26 -15.77 19.91
C LYS A 241 -6.70 -15.39 18.54
N TYR A 242 -7.44 -15.59 17.46
CA TYR A 242 -6.88 -15.45 16.12
C TYR A 242 -7.64 -14.44 15.28
N GLN A 243 -6.91 -13.68 14.49
CA GLN A 243 -7.45 -12.85 13.42
C GLN A 243 -6.96 -13.41 12.08
N VAL A 244 -7.90 -13.78 11.22
CA VAL A 244 -7.60 -14.37 9.90
C VAL A 244 -7.97 -13.37 8.82
N PHE A 245 -7.01 -13.06 7.95
CA PHE A 245 -7.21 -12.24 6.77
C PHE A 245 -7.49 -13.15 5.58
N ILE A 246 -8.65 -12.97 4.97
CA ILE A 246 -9.09 -13.74 3.80
C ILE A 246 -9.28 -12.77 2.65
N PRO A 247 -8.65 -12.99 1.48
CA PRO A 247 -8.91 -12.23 0.26
C PRO A 247 -10.36 -12.47 -0.20
N VAL A 248 -11.20 -11.46 -0.05
CA VAL A 248 -12.64 -11.57 -0.35
C VAL A 248 -13.05 -10.79 -1.60
N SER A 249 -12.12 -10.10 -2.21
CA SER A 249 -12.38 -9.21 -3.33
C SER A 249 -11.32 -9.34 -4.42
N LEU A 250 -11.71 -9.05 -5.66
CA LEU A 250 -10.83 -8.96 -6.83
C LEU A 250 -10.80 -7.51 -7.29
N GLU A 251 -9.62 -6.91 -7.30
CA GLU A 251 -9.40 -5.57 -7.82
C GLU A 251 -8.93 -5.62 -9.27
N LYS A 252 -9.43 -4.71 -10.10
CA LYS A 252 -9.00 -4.49 -11.49
C LYS A 252 -8.75 -3.02 -11.75
N ASN A 253 -7.58 -2.70 -12.24
CA ASN A 253 -7.23 -1.34 -12.65
C ASN A 253 -8.01 -0.93 -13.91
N ALA A 254 -8.44 0.33 -13.97
CA ALA A 254 -9.29 0.82 -15.05
C ALA A 254 -8.58 0.90 -16.42
N ILE A 255 -7.25 0.96 -16.47
CA ILE A 255 -6.45 1.03 -17.70
C ILE A 255 -6.11 -0.37 -18.20
N THR A 256 -5.52 -1.19 -17.31
CA THR A 256 -4.99 -2.50 -17.69
C THR A 256 -6.04 -3.61 -17.67
N ASN A 257 -7.21 -3.36 -17.06
CA ASN A 257 -8.24 -4.38 -16.76
C ASN A 257 -7.68 -5.62 -16.04
N SER A 258 -6.58 -5.45 -15.33
CA SER A 258 -5.83 -6.46 -14.59
C SER A 258 -5.38 -5.89 -13.25
N ASN A 259 -4.58 -6.65 -12.51
CA ASN A 259 -3.92 -6.20 -11.29
C ASN A 259 -2.50 -6.79 -11.21
N TRP A 260 -1.82 -6.59 -10.08
CA TRP A 260 -0.44 -7.00 -9.83
C TRP A 260 -0.32 -8.26 -8.95
N GLU A 261 -1.42 -9.01 -8.72
CA GLU A 261 -1.37 -10.23 -7.91
C GLU A 261 -0.33 -11.22 -8.45
N HIS A 262 0.53 -11.73 -7.60
CA HIS A 262 1.67 -12.61 -7.85
C HIS A 262 2.80 -12.06 -8.73
N ILE A 263 2.54 -11.02 -9.50
CA ILE A 263 3.54 -10.47 -10.43
C ILE A 263 4.29 -9.26 -9.88
N GLY A 264 3.68 -8.54 -8.91
CA GLY A 264 4.22 -7.26 -8.43
C GLY A 264 4.24 -6.17 -9.49
N ILE A 265 4.73 -5.00 -9.11
CA ILE A 265 4.96 -3.88 -10.02
C ILE A 265 6.45 -3.87 -10.37
N ASP A 266 6.76 -3.94 -11.65
CA ASP A 266 8.12 -3.72 -12.12
C ASP A 266 8.47 -2.24 -12.04
N ALA A 267 9.65 -1.94 -11.49
CA ALA A 267 10.18 -0.58 -11.52
C ALA A 267 10.56 -0.19 -12.96
N ASP A 268 10.22 1.03 -13.36
CA ASP A 268 10.63 1.61 -14.66
C ASP A 268 12.15 1.77 -14.71
N ILE A 269 12.77 2.09 -13.54
CA ILE A 269 14.20 2.16 -13.35
C ILE A 269 14.58 1.14 -12.27
N LYS A 270 15.08 -0.02 -12.71
CA LYS A 270 15.51 -1.11 -11.84
C LYS A 270 16.87 -0.78 -11.22
N ILE A 271 16.90 -0.71 -9.90
CA ILE A 271 18.09 -0.46 -9.11
C ILE A 271 17.90 -1.03 -7.70
N ASN A 272 19.00 -1.36 -7.01
CA ASN A 272 18.93 -1.74 -5.60
C ASN A 272 18.17 -0.66 -4.81
N SER A 273 17.23 -1.08 -3.98
CA SER A 273 16.32 -0.17 -3.28
C SER A 273 17.02 0.84 -2.37
N GLU A 274 18.19 0.48 -1.80
CA GLU A 274 18.99 1.39 -0.98
C GLU A 274 19.52 2.59 -1.79
N LYS A 275 19.75 2.40 -3.09
CA LYS A 275 20.24 3.42 -4.03
C LYS A 275 19.11 4.18 -4.72
N ALA A 276 17.87 3.77 -4.58
CA ALA A 276 16.72 4.33 -5.29
C ALA A 276 16.53 5.84 -5.02
N LEU A 277 16.70 6.30 -3.76
CA LEU A 277 16.58 7.71 -3.41
C LEU A 277 17.68 8.55 -4.08
N ILE A 278 18.90 8.06 -4.10
CA ILE A 278 20.03 8.76 -4.76
C ILE A 278 19.75 8.87 -6.27
N LYS A 279 19.27 7.78 -6.88
CA LYS A 279 18.92 7.76 -8.31
C LYS A 279 17.80 8.76 -8.62
N ALA A 280 16.75 8.82 -7.81
CA ALA A 280 15.66 9.77 -7.97
C ALA A 280 16.12 11.23 -7.87
N GLN A 281 16.99 11.53 -6.91
CA GLN A 281 17.58 12.88 -6.77
C GLN A 281 18.42 13.26 -7.99
N ILE A 282 19.23 12.34 -8.51
CA ILE A 282 20.01 12.59 -9.73
C ILE A 282 19.10 12.95 -10.90
N LEU A 283 18.05 12.15 -11.11
CA LEU A 283 17.08 12.38 -12.20
C LEU A 283 16.35 13.71 -12.03
N ALA A 284 15.96 14.06 -10.80
CA ALA A 284 15.33 15.33 -10.49
C ALA A 284 16.24 16.52 -10.83
N LEU A 285 17.50 16.45 -10.45
CA LEU A 285 18.51 17.50 -10.75
C LEU A 285 18.86 17.56 -12.24
N GLU A 286 18.97 16.41 -12.93
CA GLU A 286 19.18 16.35 -14.38
C GLU A 286 17.98 16.96 -15.15
N ASN A 287 16.74 16.73 -14.67
CA ASN A 287 15.55 17.38 -15.23
C ASN A 287 15.55 18.90 -14.96
N LEU A 288 15.99 19.33 -13.79
CA LEU A 288 16.09 20.74 -13.44
C LEU A 288 17.07 21.48 -14.37
N LEU A 289 18.23 20.87 -14.70
CA LEU A 289 19.20 21.43 -15.67
C LEU A 289 18.62 21.58 -17.08
N LYS A 290 17.68 20.71 -17.47
CA LYS A 290 17.05 20.78 -18.81
C LYS A 290 15.84 21.69 -18.85
N SER A 291 15.37 22.15 -17.72
CA SER A 291 14.20 23.02 -17.61
C SER A 291 14.61 24.49 -17.56
N ASN A 292 13.68 25.38 -17.97
CA ASN A 292 13.83 26.82 -17.80
C ASN A 292 13.36 27.31 -16.43
N ILE A 293 13.25 26.38 -15.43
CA ILE A 293 12.77 26.73 -14.10
C ILE A 293 13.85 27.49 -13.34
N LYS A 294 13.48 28.67 -12.84
CA LYS A 294 14.37 29.42 -11.93
C LYS A 294 14.53 28.67 -10.62
N THR A 295 15.76 28.49 -10.20
CA THR A 295 16.13 27.81 -8.97
C THR A 295 17.10 28.66 -8.15
N GLU A 296 17.21 28.38 -6.87
CA GLU A 296 18.20 28.98 -5.97
C GLU A 296 19.65 28.52 -6.26
N LEU A 297 19.80 27.41 -6.98
CA LEU A 297 21.10 26.83 -7.33
C LEU A 297 21.55 27.32 -8.72
N THR A 298 22.82 27.58 -8.84
CA THR A 298 23.49 27.80 -10.13
C THR A 298 23.63 26.48 -10.89
N GLU A 299 23.80 26.54 -12.20
CA GLU A 299 24.03 25.36 -13.04
C GLU A 299 25.25 24.54 -12.57
N ASN A 300 26.32 25.21 -12.13
CA ASN A 300 27.52 24.53 -11.61
C ASN A 300 27.22 23.79 -10.29
N GLU A 301 26.51 24.42 -9.37
CA GLU A 301 26.12 23.75 -8.10
C GLU A 301 25.24 22.55 -8.35
N ILE A 302 24.32 22.59 -9.32
CA ILE A 302 23.50 21.43 -9.69
C ILE A 302 24.40 20.33 -10.24
N LYS A 303 25.34 20.63 -11.14
CA LYS A 303 26.29 19.66 -11.70
C LYS A 303 27.17 19.03 -10.62
N GLU A 304 27.67 19.80 -9.67
CA GLU A 304 28.44 19.30 -8.53
C GLU A 304 27.62 18.39 -7.64
N ASN A 305 26.36 18.74 -7.35
CA ASN A 305 25.46 17.90 -6.56
C ASN A 305 25.20 16.57 -7.27
N ILE A 306 24.96 16.56 -8.58
CA ILE A 306 24.82 15.34 -9.38
C ILE A 306 26.09 14.48 -9.29
N LEU A 307 27.28 15.06 -9.41
CA LEU A 307 28.54 14.34 -9.31
C LEU A 307 28.74 13.73 -7.92
N LYS A 308 28.41 14.46 -6.85
CA LYS A 308 28.46 13.93 -5.47
C LYS A 308 27.52 12.74 -5.29
N LEU A 309 26.29 12.83 -5.79
CA LEU A 309 25.30 11.74 -5.73
C LEU A 309 25.74 10.53 -6.58
N LYS A 310 26.30 10.76 -7.79
CA LYS A 310 26.79 9.65 -8.65
C LYS A 310 27.91 8.84 -8.01
N ARG A 311 28.73 9.44 -7.15
CA ARG A 311 29.78 8.71 -6.39
C ARG A 311 29.23 7.79 -5.30
N GLN A 312 27.95 7.93 -4.95
CA GLN A 312 27.26 7.10 -3.96
C GLN A 312 26.46 5.94 -4.59
N LEU A 313 26.31 5.93 -5.92
CA LEU A 313 25.71 4.83 -6.69
C LEU A 313 26.69 3.69 -6.92
#